data_1d6ba4f2a0588317a60350b289c1c144
#
_entry.id   1d6ba4f2a0588317a60350b289c1c144
#
_cell.length_a   1.000
_cell.length_b   1.000
_cell.length_c   1.000
_cell.angle_alpha   90.00
_cell.angle_beta   90.00
_cell.angle_gamma   90.00
#
_symmetry.space_group_name_H-M   'P 1'
#
loop_
_entity.id
_entity.type
_entity.pdbx_description
1 polymer ?
#
loop_
_entity_poly.entity_id
_entity_poly.type
_entity_poly.pdbx_seq_one_letter_code
_entity_poly.pdbx_strand_id
1 'polypeptide(L)'
;MESIDKGDTSMRYGPESLHAFVEAAALGSFSAAARRLKKTQSTISTAVATLEADLGLTLFDRSCRYPVLTEDGRKVLGHAHEILAAADRLEQLSIRLADDVEPRLSLVFSDIYQLNPDQHLLRRFEQRFPDIELEWLDAEGSDVLDVVQRGRAHLGLMPHQPAYPTELAVRALPLRAEMAVFVAAGHPLAALLAPEESHLATHRQICLSGDAAREGHARGRTWSASDYLMVLEMAEDGFGWAELPRALVARYGRGMLVELPLPGCWPRLVSTDAVWRKDAPLGPAALWLLDQFQLPAP
;
A
#
# COMPACT_ATOMS: atom_id res chain seq x y z
N MET A 1 13.73 -56.80 -1.08
CA MET A 1 13.03 -55.83 -0.22
C MET A 1 14.10 -54.90 0.30
N GLU A 2 14.47 -53.93 -0.59
CA GLU A 2 15.54 -52.96 -0.35
C GLU A 2 15.00 -51.85 0.58
N SER A 3 15.68 -51.71 1.70
CA SER A 3 15.42 -50.61 2.65
C SER A 3 15.84 -49.30 1.99
N ILE A 4 14.86 -48.44 1.72
CA ILE A 4 15.08 -47.04 1.38
C ILE A 4 15.71 -46.38 2.60
N ASP A 5 17.00 -46.11 2.50
CA ASP A 5 17.77 -45.30 3.43
C ASP A 5 17.09 -43.91 3.49
N LYS A 6 16.48 -43.61 4.62
CA LYS A 6 15.95 -42.27 4.89
C LYS A 6 17.16 -41.35 5.10
N GLY A 7 17.62 -40.73 4.00
CA GLY A 7 18.67 -39.75 4.05
C GLY A 7 18.36 -38.71 5.14
N ASP A 8 19.32 -38.54 6.02
CA ASP A 8 19.35 -37.49 7.04
C ASP A 8 19.05 -36.14 6.38
N THR A 9 17.85 -35.56 6.66
CA THR A 9 17.34 -34.32 6.09
C THR A 9 17.91 -33.10 6.80
N SER A 10 19.00 -33.28 7.58
CA SER A 10 19.68 -32.15 8.22
C SER A 10 20.43 -31.33 7.17
N MET A 11 20.24 -30.01 7.22
CA MET A 11 20.96 -29.06 6.39
C MET A 11 22.47 -29.22 6.67
N ARG A 12 23.25 -29.70 5.70
CA ARG A 12 24.68 -30.06 5.88
C ARG A 12 25.59 -28.83 5.92
N TYR A 13 25.10 -27.64 5.55
CA TYR A 13 25.86 -26.40 5.51
C TYR A 13 25.19 -25.30 6.35
N GLY A 14 26.00 -24.46 6.97
CA GLY A 14 25.52 -23.37 7.82
C GLY A 14 25.45 -22.02 7.09
N PRO A 15 24.66 -21.06 7.61
CA PRO A 15 24.60 -19.71 7.06
C PRO A 15 25.97 -19.02 6.93
N GLU A 16 26.89 -19.27 7.84
CA GLU A 16 28.23 -18.67 7.82
C GLU A 16 29.05 -19.08 6.58
N SER A 17 28.93 -20.34 6.14
CA SER A 17 29.62 -20.82 4.93
C SER A 17 28.98 -20.24 3.66
N LEU A 18 27.67 -20.05 3.64
CA LEU A 18 26.97 -19.35 2.57
C LEU A 18 27.38 -17.88 2.48
N HIS A 19 27.43 -17.15 3.61
CA HIS A 19 27.90 -15.76 3.65
C HIS A 19 29.36 -15.64 3.16
N ALA A 20 30.25 -16.54 3.62
CA ALA A 20 31.64 -16.54 3.16
C ALA A 20 31.76 -16.77 1.65
N PHE A 21 30.95 -17.67 1.09
CA PHE A 21 30.90 -17.96 -0.35
C PHE A 21 30.39 -16.75 -1.16
N VAL A 22 29.25 -16.19 -0.78
CA VAL A 22 28.63 -15.04 -1.46
C VAL A 22 29.56 -13.82 -1.45
N GLU A 23 30.15 -13.48 -0.32
CA GLU A 23 31.08 -12.35 -0.22
C GLU A 23 32.38 -12.59 -0.99
N ALA A 24 32.91 -13.82 -0.99
CA ALA A 24 34.08 -14.15 -1.81
C ALA A 24 33.79 -14.06 -3.30
N ALA A 25 32.59 -14.46 -3.74
CA ALA A 25 32.12 -14.34 -5.11
C ALA A 25 31.94 -12.86 -5.54
N ALA A 26 31.29 -12.07 -4.68
CA ALA A 26 31.04 -10.64 -4.97
C ALA A 26 32.32 -9.81 -5.07
N LEU A 27 33.30 -10.10 -4.20
CA LEU A 27 34.54 -9.33 -4.13
C LEU A 27 35.70 -9.92 -4.95
N GLY A 28 35.53 -11.12 -5.54
CA GLY A 28 36.57 -11.84 -6.29
C GLY A 28 37.84 -12.11 -5.46
N SER A 29 37.75 -12.12 -4.12
CA SER A 29 38.89 -12.24 -3.24
C SER A 29 38.53 -12.73 -1.84
N PHE A 30 39.12 -13.84 -1.41
CA PHE A 30 38.94 -14.35 -0.04
C PHE A 30 39.47 -13.37 1.03
N SER A 31 40.55 -12.64 0.72
CA SER A 31 41.09 -11.63 1.63
C SER A 31 40.20 -10.40 1.76
N ALA A 32 39.53 -9.99 0.68
CA ALA A 32 38.56 -8.89 0.71
C ALA A 32 37.30 -9.28 1.47
N ALA A 33 36.77 -10.49 1.22
CA ALA A 33 35.65 -11.06 1.95
C ALA A 33 35.93 -11.17 3.47
N ALA A 34 37.14 -11.60 3.82
CA ALA A 34 37.58 -11.70 5.21
C ALA A 34 37.53 -10.32 5.92
N ARG A 35 38.05 -9.28 5.26
CA ARG A 35 37.98 -7.92 5.82
C ARG A 35 36.53 -7.43 5.99
N ARG A 36 35.69 -7.69 5.00
CA ARG A 36 34.27 -7.27 5.05
C ARG A 36 33.51 -7.98 6.16
N LEU A 37 33.72 -9.28 6.32
CA LEU A 37 33.09 -10.10 7.35
C LEU A 37 33.79 -10.04 8.73
N LYS A 38 34.85 -9.22 8.86
CA LYS A 38 35.67 -9.09 10.09
C LYS A 38 36.20 -10.43 10.58
N LYS A 39 36.58 -11.33 9.65
CA LYS A 39 37.15 -12.66 9.90
C LYS A 39 38.58 -12.74 9.31
N THR A 40 39.27 -13.83 9.55
CA THR A 40 40.56 -14.10 8.90
C THR A 40 40.37 -14.72 7.53
N GLN A 41 41.37 -14.56 6.63
CA GLN A 41 41.30 -15.20 5.31
C GLN A 41 41.20 -16.72 5.41
N SER A 42 41.91 -17.33 6.37
CA SER A 42 41.85 -18.79 6.62
C SER A 42 40.43 -19.22 7.00
N THR A 43 39.74 -18.45 7.85
CA THR A 43 38.35 -18.75 8.23
C THR A 43 37.43 -18.74 7.02
N ILE A 44 37.52 -17.73 6.16
CA ILE A 44 36.72 -17.65 4.94
C ILE A 44 37.04 -18.79 3.97
N SER A 45 38.34 -19.07 3.75
CA SER A 45 38.76 -20.15 2.88
C SER A 45 38.28 -21.54 3.38
N THR A 46 38.33 -21.76 4.69
CA THR A 46 37.84 -23.00 5.31
C THR A 46 36.31 -23.10 5.19
N ALA A 47 35.57 -22.02 5.46
CA ALA A 47 34.13 -21.99 5.36
C ALA A 47 33.64 -22.33 3.92
N VAL A 48 34.32 -21.76 2.91
CA VAL A 48 34.03 -22.08 1.49
C VAL A 48 34.41 -23.52 1.17
N ALA A 49 35.55 -24.01 1.62
CA ALA A 49 35.96 -25.42 1.37
C ALA A 49 35.01 -26.39 2.05
N THR A 50 34.50 -26.08 3.24
CA THR A 50 33.48 -26.91 3.91
C THR A 50 32.19 -26.91 3.09
N LEU A 51 31.74 -25.76 2.58
CA LEU A 51 30.55 -25.70 1.70
C LEU A 51 30.73 -26.52 0.44
N GLU A 52 31.90 -26.43 -0.22
CA GLU A 52 32.23 -27.27 -1.38
C GLU A 52 32.18 -28.75 -1.05
N ALA A 53 32.70 -29.16 0.10
CA ALA A 53 32.67 -30.57 0.55
C ALA A 53 31.25 -31.04 0.87
N ASP A 54 30.46 -30.21 1.56
CA ASP A 54 29.07 -30.54 1.92
C ASP A 54 28.15 -30.69 0.70
N LEU A 55 28.38 -29.86 -0.33
CA LEU A 55 27.65 -29.90 -1.58
C LEU A 55 28.22 -30.97 -2.59
N GLY A 56 29.45 -31.41 -2.37
CA GLY A 56 30.15 -32.28 -3.32
C GLY A 56 30.49 -31.58 -4.65
N LEU A 57 30.63 -30.24 -4.63
CA LEU A 57 30.84 -29.39 -5.80
C LEU A 57 32.08 -28.51 -5.62
N THR A 58 32.77 -28.20 -6.71
CA THR A 58 33.80 -27.15 -6.72
C THR A 58 33.15 -25.83 -7.15
N LEU A 59 33.12 -24.84 -6.27
CA LEU A 59 32.46 -23.57 -6.51
C LEU A 59 33.41 -22.53 -7.08
N PHE A 60 34.71 -22.61 -6.76
CA PHE A 60 35.74 -21.71 -7.26
C PHE A 60 36.85 -22.48 -8.02
N ASP A 61 37.19 -21.95 -9.17
CA ASP A 61 38.43 -22.31 -9.84
C ASP A 61 39.60 -21.62 -9.16
N ARG A 62 40.52 -22.41 -8.61
CA ARG A 62 41.72 -21.93 -7.89
C ARG A 62 42.98 -21.97 -8.74
N SER A 63 42.88 -22.35 -10.03
CA SER A 63 44.01 -22.38 -10.96
C SER A 63 44.53 -20.98 -11.31
N CYS A 64 43.69 -19.96 -11.13
CA CYS A 64 43.99 -18.56 -11.39
C CYS A 64 44.48 -17.84 -10.12
N ARG A 65 45.17 -16.68 -10.32
CA ARG A 65 45.64 -15.81 -9.22
C ARG A 65 44.51 -15.31 -8.31
N TYR A 66 43.31 -15.18 -8.86
CA TYR A 66 42.10 -14.77 -8.15
C TYR A 66 41.04 -15.85 -8.27
N PRO A 67 40.22 -16.11 -7.24
CA PRO A 67 39.15 -17.09 -7.29
C PRO A 67 38.09 -16.67 -8.29
N VAL A 68 37.82 -17.54 -9.28
CA VAL A 68 36.78 -17.34 -10.29
C VAL A 68 35.70 -18.41 -10.07
N LEU A 69 34.43 -18.01 -10.11
CA LEU A 69 33.33 -18.97 -9.97
C LEU A 69 33.33 -19.98 -11.12
N THR A 70 33.17 -21.24 -10.79
CA THR A 70 32.86 -22.30 -11.76
C THR A 70 31.43 -22.12 -12.29
N GLU A 71 31.02 -22.93 -13.26
CA GLU A 71 29.64 -22.98 -13.73
C GLU A 71 28.66 -23.36 -12.60
N ASP A 72 29.03 -24.38 -11.83
CA ASP A 72 28.26 -24.82 -10.65
C ASP A 72 28.26 -23.76 -9.57
N GLY A 73 29.39 -23.08 -9.35
CA GLY A 73 29.48 -21.93 -8.43
C GLY A 73 28.48 -20.81 -8.77
N ARG A 74 28.28 -20.50 -10.07
CA ARG A 74 27.28 -19.49 -10.49
C ARG A 74 25.85 -19.93 -10.20
N LYS A 75 25.51 -21.21 -10.42
CA LYS A 75 24.18 -21.75 -10.11
C LYS A 75 23.93 -21.74 -8.59
N VAL A 76 24.90 -22.21 -7.81
CA VAL A 76 24.81 -22.23 -6.34
C VAL A 76 24.72 -20.82 -5.77
N LEU A 77 25.36 -19.82 -6.39
CA LEU A 77 25.31 -18.41 -5.92
C LEU A 77 23.88 -17.87 -5.89
N GLY A 78 23.07 -18.15 -6.91
CA GLY A 78 21.67 -17.76 -6.94
C GLY A 78 20.89 -18.33 -5.76
N HIS A 79 21.00 -19.62 -5.53
CA HIS A 79 20.31 -20.29 -4.41
C HIS A 79 20.86 -19.88 -3.04
N ALA A 80 22.18 -19.60 -2.93
CA ALA A 80 22.76 -19.07 -1.70
C ALA A 80 22.17 -17.72 -1.32
N HIS A 81 21.96 -16.83 -2.29
CA HIS A 81 21.26 -15.56 -2.06
C HIS A 81 19.83 -15.75 -1.59
N GLU A 82 19.08 -16.67 -2.19
CA GLU A 82 17.70 -16.97 -1.79
C GLU A 82 17.61 -17.49 -0.34
N ILE A 83 18.51 -18.39 0.06
CA ILE A 83 18.56 -18.93 1.42
C ILE A 83 18.91 -17.85 2.42
N LEU A 84 19.93 -17.02 2.14
CA LEU A 84 20.32 -15.92 3.02
C LEU A 84 19.20 -14.88 3.16
N ALA A 85 18.55 -14.53 2.06
CA ALA A 85 17.39 -13.64 2.09
C ALA A 85 16.21 -14.24 2.90
N ALA A 86 16.03 -15.57 2.85
CA ALA A 86 15.02 -16.24 3.68
C ALA A 86 15.41 -16.23 5.17
N ALA A 87 16.69 -16.42 5.50
CA ALA A 87 17.19 -16.31 6.87
C ALA A 87 17.01 -14.90 7.43
N ASP A 88 17.35 -13.87 6.66
CA ASP A 88 17.14 -12.47 7.04
C ASP A 88 15.66 -12.16 7.29
N ARG A 89 14.77 -12.68 6.44
CA ARG A 89 13.30 -12.53 6.64
C ARG A 89 12.84 -13.20 7.94
N LEU A 90 13.37 -14.37 8.26
CA LEU A 90 13.03 -15.06 9.51
C LEU A 90 13.51 -14.28 10.75
N GLU A 91 14.72 -13.71 10.70
CA GLU A 91 15.23 -12.87 11.77
C GLU A 91 14.38 -11.61 11.96
N GLN A 92 14.03 -10.93 10.87
CA GLN A 92 13.13 -9.78 10.89
C GLN A 92 11.74 -10.16 11.42
N LEU A 93 11.19 -11.31 11.04
CA LEU A 93 9.94 -11.81 11.58
C LEU A 93 10.03 -12.06 13.08
N SER A 94 11.13 -12.64 13.56
CA SER A 94 11.36 -12.89 15.00
C SER A 94 11.37 -11.59 15.80
N ILE A 95 12.05 -10.55 15.31
CA ILE A 95 12.08 -9.22 15.93
C ILE A 95 10.66 -8.64 16.01
N ARG A 96 9.87 -8.76 14.94
CA ARG A 96 8.51 -8.22 14.88
C ARG A 96 7.52 -8.98 15.75
N LEU A 97 7.64 -10.30 15.84
CA LEU A 97 6.84 -11.09 16.77
C LEU A 97 7.15 -10.73 18.23
N ALA A 98 8.37 -10.25 18.50
CA ALA A 98 8.73 -9.71 19.82
C ALA A 98 8.13 -8.31 20.05
N ASP A 99 7.93 -7.51 18.98
CA ASP A 99 7.36 -6.16 19.01
C ASP A 99 5.81 -6.16 18.86
N ASP A 100 5.18 -7.34 18.84
CA ASP A 100 3.72 -7.53 18.72
C ASP A 100 3.10 -6.86 17.47
N VAL A 101 3.86 -6.82 16.36
CA VAL A 101 3.40 -6.23 15.09
C VAL A 101 2.40 -7.16 14.41
N GLU A 102 1.26 -6.60 14.00
CA GLU A 102 0.22 -7.34 13.31
C GLU A 102 0.72 -7.94 11.97
N PRO A 103 0.45 -9.25 11.68
CA PRO A 103 0.90 -9.89 10.43
C PRO A 103 0.12 -9.40 9.20
N ARG A 104 -1.08 -8.86 9.42
CA ARG A 104 -1.96 -8.33 8.38
C ARG A 104 -2.59 -7.03 8.82
N LEU A 105 -2.63 -6.07 7.91
CA LEU A 105 -3.31 -4.80 8.09
C LEU A 105 -4.29 -4.57 6.94
N SER A 106 -5.59 -4.58 7.23
CA SER A 106 -6.64 -4.25 6.28
C SER A 106 -7.15 -2.85 6.57
N LEU A 107 -7.13 -2.00 5.57
CA LEU A 107 -7.59 -0.62 5.61
C LEU A 107 -8.80 -0.48 4.71
N VAL A 108 -9.76 0.35 5.10
CA VAL A 108 -10.90 0.71 4.26
C VAL A 108 -11.02 2.22 4.15
N PHE A 109 -11.21 2.71 2.94
CA PHE A 109 -11.30 4.14 2.65
C PHE A 109 -12.60 4.44 1.94
N SER A 110 -13.21 5.57 2.30
CA SER A 110 -14.23 6.13 1.45
C SER A 110 -13.59 6.68 0.17
N ASP A 111 -14.17 6.39 -0.95
CA ASP A 111 -13.74 6.77 -2.30
C ASP A 111 -13.69 8.29 -2.54
N ILE A 112 -14.30 9.08 -1.66
CA ILE A 112 -14.15 10.55 -1.65
C ILE A 112 -12.68 10.98 -1.43
N TYR A 113 -11.92 10.17 -0.70
CA TYR A 113 -10.52 10.42 -0.46
C TYR A 113 -9.68 9.74 -1.53
N GLN A 114 -9.37 10.49 -2.56
CA GLN A 114 -8.26 10.11 -3.41
C GLN A 114 -6.99 10.31 -2.58
N LEU A 115 -6.71 9.34 -1.73
CA LEU A 115 -5.39 9.26 -1.17
C LEU A 115 -4.47 9.18 -2.37
N ASN A 116 -3.96 10.35 -2.73
CA ASN A 116 -2.70 10.36 -3.41
C ASN A 116 -1.80 9.73 -2.37
N PRO A 117 -1.55 8.40 -2.39
CA PRO A 117 -0.55 7.88 -1.51
C PRO A 117 0.64 8.64 -2.02
N ASP A 118 1.04 9.64 -1.25
CA ASP A 118 2.37 10.17 -1.40
C ASP A 118 3.17 8.90 -1.68
N GLN A 119 3.70 8.77 -2.91
CA GLN A 119 4.39 7.53 -3.30
C GLN A 119 5.42 7.17 -2.24
N HIS A 120 5.81 8.16 -1.42
CA HIS A 120 6.64 8.04 -0.26
C HIS A 120 5.96 7.38 0.96
N LEU A 121 4.65 7.52 1.20
CA LEU A 121 3.99 6.88 2.36
C LEU A 121 4.01 5.36 2.25
N LEU A 122 3.60 4.80 1.12
CA LEU A 122 3.62 3.35 0.91
C LEU A 122 5.04 2.79 0.89
N ARG A 123 6.01 3.53 0.31
CA ARG A 123 7.43 3.14 0.38
C ARG A 123 7.97 3.15 1.80
N ARG A 124 7.64 4.18 2.59
CA ARG A 124 8.03 4.24 4.01
C ARG A 124 7.38 3.13 4.82
N PHE A 125 6.12 2.80 4.51
CA PHE A 125 5.42 1.68 5.13
C PHE A 125 6.10 0.35 4.80
N GLU A 126 6.37 0.09 3.52
CA GLU A 126 7.07 -1.11 3.04
C GLU A 126 8.45 -1.26 3.69
N GLN A 127 9.23 -0.17 3.77
CA GLN A 127 10.55 -0.19 4.41
C GLN A 127 10.48 -0.49 5.90
N ARG A 128 9.44 -0.01 6.59
CA ARG A 128 9.29 -0.19 8.04
C ARG A 128 8.63 -1.52 8.40
N PHE A 129 7.70 -1.99 7.57
CA PHE A 129 6.88 -3.18 7.81
C PHE A 129 6.85 -4.09 6.56
N PRO A 130 8.00 -4.59 6.08
CA PRO A 130 8.09 -5.27 4.78
C PRO A 130 7.36 -6.61 4.71
N ASP A 131 7.01 -7.23 5.87
CA ASP A 131 6.34 -8.54 5.89
C ASP A 131 4.86 -8.47 6.28
N ILE A 132 4.30 -7.26 6.44
CA ILE A 132 2.87 -7.12 6.69
C ILE A 132 2.11 -7.35 5.38
N GLU A 133 1.12 -8.22 5.43
CA GLU A 133 0.11 -8.30 4.38
C GLU A 133 -0.78 -7.06 4.46
N LEU A 134 -0.58 -6.10 3.55
CA LEU A 134 -1.39 -4.89 3.46
C LEU A 134 -2.55 -5.11 2.49
N GLU A 135 -3.77 -4.95 2.97
CA GLU A 135 -4.98 -4.96 2.17
C GLU A 135 -5.64 -3.59 2.17
N TRP A 136 -6.04 -3.15 0.99
CA TRP A 136 -6.70 -1.87 0.76
C TRP A 136 -8.09 -2.11 0.19
N LEU A 137 -9.11 -1.65 0.91
CA LEU A 137 -10.51 -1.82 0.55
C LEU A 137 -11.13 -0.46 0.25
N ASP A 138 -11.90 -0.40 -0.81
CA ASP A 138 -12.75 0.75 -1.11
C ASP A 138 -14.16 0.49 -0.60
N ALA A 139 -14.80 1.50 -0.03
CA ALA A 139 -16.18 1.44 0.39
C ALA A 139 -16.84 2.82 0.27
N GLU A 140 -18.13 2.83 -0.06
CA GLU A 140 -18.89 4.07 -0.09
C GLU A 140 -19.18 4.57 1.34
N GLY A 141 -18.89 5.84 1.60
CA GLY A 141 -19.35 6.63 2.73
C GLY A 141 -19.62 5.85 4.03
N SER A 142 -20.88 5.50 4.27
CA SER A 142 -21.32 4.77 5.49
C SER A 142 -20.92 3.30 5.54
N ASP A 143 -20.62 2.68 4.41
CA ASP A 143 -20.27 1.26 4.34
C ASP A 143 -18.91 1.00 4.97
N VAL A 144 -18.06 2.04 5.08
CA VAL A 144 -16.81 2.00 5.86
C VAL A 144 -17.07 1.54 7.30
N LEU A 145 -18.13 2.05 7.95
CA LEU A 145 -18.49 1.66 9.31
C LEU A 145 -18.82 0.17 9.40
N ASP A 146 -19.62 -0.33 8.46
CA ASP A 146 -20.01 -1.74 8.42
C ASP A 146 -18.79 -2.66 8.23
N VAL A 147 -17.87 -2.28 7.37
CA VAL A 147 -16.64 -3.03 7.10
C VAL A 147 -15.77 -3.10 8.36
N VAL A 148 -15.62 -1.99 9.09
CA VAL A 148 -14.86 -1.94 10.34
C VAL A 148 -15.57 -2.68 11.47
N GLN A 149 -16.90 -2.49 11.65
CA GLN A 149 -17.67 -3.16 12.70
C GLN A 149 -17.64 -4.68 12.56
N ARG A 150 -17.71 -5.19 11.33
CA ARG A 150 -17.58 -6.64 11.06
C ARG A 150 -16.15 -7.17 11.21
N GLY A 151 -15.18 -6.32 11.52
CA GLY A 151 -13.78 -6.70 11.65
C GLY A 151 -13.11 -7.08 10.33
N ARG A 152 -13.70 -6.69 9.18
CA ARG A 152 -13.11 -6.93 7.86
C ARG A 152 -11.97 -5.96 7.57
N ALA A 153 -12.01 -4.77 8.17
CA ALA A 153 -10.90 -3.83 8.19
C ALA A 153 -10.50 -3.45 9.62
N HIS A 154 -9.23 -3.23 9.83
CA HIS A 154 -8.67 -2.79 11.10
C HIS A 154 -8.86 -1.29 11.32
N LEU A 155 -8.73 -0.50 10.26
CA LEU A 155 -8.81 0.95 10.27
C LEU A 155 -9.62 1.44 9.07
N GLY A 156 -10.58 2.33 9.31
CA GLY A 156 -11.37 2.99 8.28
C GLY A 156 -11.11 4.50 8.22
N LEU A 157 -11.07 5.08 7.02
CA LEU A 157 -11.08 6.51 6.81
C LEU A 157 -12.36 6.92 6.07
N MET A 158 -13.10 7.86 6.64
CA MET A 158 -14.42 8.22 6.12
C MET A 158 -14.75 9.70 6.36
N PRO A 159 -15.74 10.26 5.65
CA PRO A 159 -16.29 11.57 5.96
C PRO A 159 -16.76 11.67 7.40
N HIS A 160 -16.44 12.81 8.04
CA HIS A 160 -16.92 13.12 9.38
C HIS A 160 -18.43 12.93 9.49
N GLN A 161 -18.88 12.27 10.57
CA GLN A 161 -20.29 12.11 10.88
C GLN A 161 -20.62 12.71 12.25
N PRO A 162 -21.86 13.20 12.44
CA PRO A 162 -22.26 13.81 13.71
C PRO A 162 -22.36 12.81 14.85
N ALA A 163 -22.46 11.50 14.56
CA ALA A 163 -22.52 10.43 15.54
C ALA A 163 -21.94 9.13 15.00
N TYR A 164 -21.34 8.34 15.87
CA TYR A 164 -20.74 7.04 15.57
C TYR A 164 -21.26 5.97 16.52
N PRO A 165 -21.27 4.70 16.07
CA PRO A 165 -21.54 3.56 16.94
C PRO A 165 -20.61 3.56 18.15
N THR A 166 -21.17 3.21 19.33
CA THR A 166 -20.45 3.30 20.61
C THR A 166 -19.26 2.36 20.73
N GLU A 167 -19.25 1.27 19.97
CA GLU A 167 -18.19 0.26 19.89
C GLU A 167 -16.98 0.73 19.07
N LEU A 168 -17.10 1.82 18.31
CA LEU A 168 -16.01 2.37 17.52
C LEU A 168 -15.27 3.47 18.26
N ALA A 169 -13.96 3.45 18.12
CA ALA A 169 -13.09 4.59 18.42
C ALA A 169 -13.00 5.46 17.18
N VAL A 170 -12.93 6.76 17.40
CA VAL A 170 -12.91 7.77 16.33
C VAL A 170 -11.81 8.79 16.60
N ARG A 171 -11.09 9.18 15.56
CA ARG A 171 -10.06 10.23 15.61
C ARG A 171 -10.19 11.12 14.39
N ALA A 172 -10.40 12.41 14.61
CA ALA A 172 -10.39 13.39 13.54
C ALA A 172 -8.99 13.52 12.94
N LEU A 173 -8.92 13.56 11.61
CA LEU A 173 -7.68 13.74 10.86
C LEU A 173 -7.64 15.13 10.22
N PRO A 174 -6.43 15.72 10.02
CA PRO A 174 -6.28 17.00 9.32
C PRO A 174 -6.46 16.86 7.79
N LEU A 175 -6.96 15.73 7.33
CA LEU A 175 -7.27 15.49 5.93
C LEU A 175 -8.65 16.04 5.57
N ARG A 176 -8.76 16.67 4.40
CA ARG A 176 -10.01 17.18 3.88
C ARG A 176 -10.11 16.88 2.39
N ALA A 177 -11.30 16.48 1.96
CA ALA A 177 -11.62 16.41 0.53
C ALA A 177 -12.29 17.74 0.11
N GLU A 178 -11.82 18.32 -0.97
CA GLU A 178 -12.44 19.49 -1.59
C GLU A 178 -13.41 19.02 -2.67
N MET A 179 -14.70 19.19 -2.41
CA MET A 179 -15.76 18.85 -3.34
C MET A 179 -16.16 20.06 -4.15
N ALA A 180 -16.25 19.91 -5.46
CA ALA A 180 -16.72 20.98 -6.35
C ALA A 180 -17.68 20.41 -7.41
N VAL A 181 -18.46 21.28 -8.05
CA VAL A 181 -19.40 20.90 -9.08
C VAL A 181 -18.72 21.01 -10.43
N PHE A 182 -18.82 19.92 -11.21
CA PHE A 182 -18.20 19.82 -12.52
C PHE A 182 -19.24 19.46 -13.59
N VAL A 183 -18.98 19.93 -14.80
CA VAL A 183 -19.71 19.60 -16.03
C VAL A 183 -18.75 19.46 -17.19
N ALA A 184 -19.16 18.72 -18.24
CA ALA A 184 -18.40 18.73 -19.49
C ALA A 184 -18.28 20.15 -20.06
N ALA A 185 -17.18 20.48 -20.73
CA ALA A 185 -16.95 21.80 -21.32
C ALA A 185 -18.04 22.19 -22.35
N GLY A 186 -18.65 21.21 -23.02
CA GLY A 186 -19.77 21.44 -23.94
C GLY A 186 -21.18 21.47 -23.31
N HIS A 187 -21.28 21.31 -21.98
CA HIS A 187 -22.57 21.30 -21.30
C HIS A 187 -23.18 22.72 -21.21
N PRO A 188 -24.51 22.90 -21.34
CA PRO A 188 -25.14 24.23 -21.27
C PRO A 188 -24.77 25.04 -20.03
N LEU A 189 -24.60 24.40 -18.87
CA LEU A 189 -24.19 25.07 -17.62
C LEU A 189 -22.79 25.68 -17.70
N ALA A 190 -21.87 25.15 -18.50
CA ALA A 190 -20.53 25.67 -18.68
C ALA A 190 -20.52 27.04 -19.40
N ALA A 191 -21.56 27.34 -20.17
CA ALA A 191 -21.69 28.62 -20.88
C ALA A 191 -22.24 29.76 -20.00
N LEU A 192 -22.69 29.48 -18.77
CA LEU A 192 -23.24 30.47 -17.87
C LEU A 192 -22.12 31.27 -17.21
N LEU A 193 -22.16 32.61 -17.30
CA LEU A 193 -21.19 33.50 -16.67
C LEU A 193 -21.30 33.49 -15.12
N ALA A 194 -22.50 33.30 -14.60
CA ALA A 194 -22.80 33.25 -13.17
C ALA A 194 -23.80 32.11 -12.90
N PRO A 195 -23.33 30.85 -12.84
CA PRO A 195 -24.20 29.73 -12.51
C PRO A 195 -24.65 29.81 -11.04
N GLU A 196 -25.90 29.46 -10.81
CA GLU A 196 -26.52 29.36 -9.48
C GLU A 196 -27.03 27.94 -9.23
N GLU A 197 -27.29 27.56 -7.99
CA GLU A 197 -27.87 26.25 -7.65
C GLU A 197 -29.23 26.00 -8.33
N SER A 198 -30.00 27.06 -8.54
CA SER A 198 -31.28 26.98 -9.27
C SER A 198 -31.13 26.44 -10.70
N HIS A 199 -30.00 26.73 -11.36
CA HIS A 199 -29.70 26.22 -12.68
C HIS A 199 -29.40 24.72 -12.67
N LEU A 200 -28.76 24.21 -11.59
CA LEU A 200 -28.49 22.79 -11.44
C LEU A 200 -29.76 21.96 -11.42
N ALA A 201 -30.80 22.44 -10.75
CA ALA A 201 -32.08 21.74 -10.63
C ALA A 201 -32.79 21.47 -11.98
N THR A 202 -32.46 22.20 -13.04
CA THR A 202 -33.01 22.03 -14.37
C THR A 202 -32.27 21.00 -15.23
N HIS A 203 -31.12 20.56 -14.79
CA HIS A 203 -30.24 19.62 -15.47
C HIS A 203 -30.08 18.30 -14.68
N ARG A 204 -29.66 17.26 -15.39
CA ARG A 204 -29.43 15.95 -14.75
C ARG A 204 -28.26 16.05 -13.76
N GLN A 205 -28.50 15.52 -12.57
CA GLN A 205 -27.44 15.25 -11.58
C GLN A 205 -26.89 13.84 -11.80
N ILE A 206 -25.58 13.69 -11.69
CA ILE A 206 -24.90 12.40 -11.64
C ILE A 206 -24.25 12.33 -10.26
N CYS A 207 -24.53 11.29 -9.47
CA CYS A 207 -24.10 11.17 -8.08
C CYS A 207 -23.81 9.71 -7.69
N LEU A 208 -23.23 9.52 -6.50
CA LEU A 208 -23.12 8.19 -5.92
C LEU A 208 -24.49 7.65 -5.50
N SER A 209 -24.63 6.32 -5.56
CA SER A 209 -25.90 5.62 -5.29
C SER A 209 -26.46 5.88 -3.88
N GLY A 210 -25.61 6.12 -2.89
CA GLY A 210 -26.00 6.42 -1.52
C GLY A 210 -26.36 7.90 -1.25
N ASP A 211 -25.86 8.84 -2.04
CA ASP A 211 -25.98 10.29 -1.79
C ASP A 211 -27.29 10.88 -2.30
N ALA A 212 -27.84 10.31 -3.38
CA ALA A 212 -29.12 10.78 -3.95
C ALA A 212 -30.28 10.83 -2.94
N ALA A 213 -30.27 9.92 -1.96
CA ALA A 213 -31.28 9.86 -0.92
C ALA A 213 -31.01 10.81 0.26
N ARG A 214 -29.76 11.21 0.50
CA ARG A 214 -29.33 11.99 1.66
C ARG A 214 -29.51 13.50 1.47
N GLU A 215 -29.31 14.00 0.27
CA GLU A 215 -29.23 15.44 0.03
C GLU A 215 -30.55 16.12 -0.30
N GLY A 216 -31.66 15.38 -0.35
CA GLY A 216 -32.97 15.97 -0.65
C GLY A 216 -33.08 16.64 -2.04
N HIS A 217 -32.05 16.56 -2.87
CA HIS A 217 -31.95 17.15 -4.20
C HIS A 217 -32.66 16.32 -5.29
N ALA A 218 -33.33 15.23 -4.90
CA ALA A 218 -34.03 14.31 -5.81
C ALA A 218 -35.26 14.94 -6.54
N ARG A 219 -35.25 16.25 -6.81
CA ARG A 219 -36.32 16.92 -7.58
C ARG A 219 -36.09 16.96 -9.09
N GLY A 220 -34.98 16.40 -9.56
CA GLY A 220 -34.61 16.40 -10.95
C GLY A 220 -34.37 14.99 -11.52
N ARG A 221 -33.93 14.90 -12.77
CA ARG A 221 -33.48 13.68 -13.41
C ARG A 221 -32.13 13.31 -12.81
N THR A 222 -32.04 12.22 -12.02
CA THR A 222 -30.80 11.77 -11.37
C THR A 222 -30.34 10.47 -11.98
N TRP A 223 -29.05 10.36 -12.29
CA TRP A 223 -28.36 9.11 -12.53
C TRP A 223 -27.40 8.85 -11.41
N SER A 224 -27.28 7.60 -11.00
CA SER A 224 -26.37 7.21 -9.92
C SER A 224 -25.44 6.10 -10.35
N ALA A 225 -24.24 6.10 -9.80
CA ALA A 225 -23.24 5.07 -9.99
C ALA A 225 -22.67 4.62 -8.64
N SER A 226 -22.01 3.47 -8.63
CA SER A 226 -21.45 2.86 -7.42
C SER A 226 -20.12 3.48 -6.96
N ASP A 227 -19.45 4.23 -7.83
CA ASP A 227 -18.14 4.81 -7.54
C ASP A 227 -17.95 6.16 -8.27
N TYR A 228 -17.00 6.96 -7.76
CA TYR A 228 -16.72 8.29 -8.32
C TYR A 228 -16.04 8.25 -9.71
N LEU A 229 -15.38 7.18 -10.10
CA LEU A 229 -14.78 7.10 -11.44
C LEU A 229 -15.89 6.98 -12.52
N MET A 230 -16.92 6.21 -12.26
CA MET A 230 -18.08 6.13 -13.15
C MET A 230 -18.86 7.46 -13.18
N VAL A 231 -19.01 8.12 -12.02
CA VAL A 231 -19.61 9.48 -11.96
C VAL A 231 -18.79 10.46 -12.79
N LEU A 232 -17.45 10.42 -12.68
CA LEU A 232 -16.52 11.23 -13.47
C LEU A 232 -16.70 10.99 -14.98
N GLU A 233 -16.69 9.73 -15.42
CA GLU A 233 -16.87 9.37 -16.86
C GLU A 233 -18.20 9.87 -17.39
N MET A 234 -19.30 9.64 -16.68
CA MET A 234 -20.62 10.13 -17.08
C MET A 234 -20.67 11.65 -17.19
N ALA A 235 -20.01 12.36 -16.29
CA ALA A 235 -19.93 13.82 -16.32
C ALA A 235 -19.09 14.30 -17.51
N GLU A 236 -17.96 13.65 -17.81
CA GLU A 236 -17.10 13.95 -18.96
C GLU A 236 -17.82 13.71 -20.31
N ASP A 237 -18.67 12.69 -20.37
CA ASP A 237 -19.50 12.41 -21.55
C ASP A 237 -20.68 13.38 -21.70
N GLY A 238 -20.83 14.34 -20.77
CA GLY A 238 -21.84 15.41 -20.88
C GLY A 238 -23.25 15.02 -20.46
N PHE A 239 -23.44 13.89 -19.77
CA PHE A 239 -24.77 13.44 -19.36
C PHE A 239 -25.41 14.33 -18.28
N GLY A 240 -24.64 15.13 -17.57
CA GLY A 240 -25.13 16.03 -16.54
C GLY A 240 -24.03 16.70 -15.74
N TRP A 241 -24.40 17.25 -14.60
CA TRP A 241 -23.46 17.80 -13.63
C TRP A 241 -23.21 16.83 -12.48
N ALA A 242 -22.01 16.89 -11.92
CA ALA A 242 -21.62 16.04 -10.80
C ALA A 242 -20.86 16.84 -9.74
N GLU A 243 -21.09 16.51 -8.46
CA GLU A 243 -20.21 16.90 -7.37
C GLU A 243 -19.08 15.87 -7.25
N LEU A 244 -17.85 16.31 -7.45
CA LEU A 244 -16.68 15.44 -7.49
C LEU A 244 -15.56 16.00 -6.61
N PRO A 245 -14.73 15.11 -6.02
CA PRO A 245 -13.50 15.54 -5.38
C PRO A 245 -12.56 16.18 -6.40
N ARG A 246 -12.07 17.39 -6.15
CA ARG A 246 -11.10 18.06 -7.04
C ARG A 246 -9.86 17.21 -7.30
N ALA A 247 -9.38 16.50 -6.26
CA ALA A 247 -8.22 15.61 -6.39
C ALA A 247 -8.49 14.45 -7.37
N LEU A 248 -9.71 13.90 -7.39
CA LEU A 248 -10.10 12.87 -8.35
C LEU A 248 -10.08 13.40 -9.78
N VAL A 249 -10.72 14.56 -10.00
CA VAL A 249 -10.77 15.19 -11.33
C VAL A 249 -9.36 15.56 -11.80
N ALA A 250 -8.52 16.10 -10.93
CA ALA A 250 -7.13 16.44 -11.26
C ALA A 250 -6.29 15.21 -11.64
N ARG A 251 -6.56 14.06 -11.02
CA ARG A 251 -5.78 12.85 -11.23
C ARG A 251 -6.25 12.00 -12.40
N TYR A 252 -7.56 11.84 -12.56
CA TYR A 252 -8.16 10.89 -13.51
C TYR A 252 -8.94 11.56 -14.63
N GLY A 253 -9.27 12.86 -14.48
CA GLY A 253 -9.99 13.58 -15.52
C GLY A 253 -9.15 13.74 -16.78
N ARG A 254 -9.82 13.59 -17.94
CA ARG A 254 -9.22 13.75 -19.28
C ARG A 254 -9.12 15.22 -19.72
N GLY A 255 -9.37 16.16 -18.82
CA GLY A 255 -9.37 17.60 -19.12
C GLY A 255 -10.63 18.07 -19.85
N MET A 256 -11.69 17.29 -19.83
CA MET A 256 -12.95 17.60 -20.49
C MET A 256 -13.96 18.28 -19.56
N LEU A 257 -13.69 18.28 -18.25
CA LEU A 257 -14.56 18.90 -17.25
C LEU A 257 -14.16 20.34 -16.96
N VAL A 258 -15.19 21.14 -16.70
CA VAL A 258 -15.08 22.51 -16.20
C VAL A 258 -15.74 22.57 -14.83
N GLU A 259 -15.03 23.17 -13.85
CA GLU A 259 -15.60 23.48 -12.55
C GLU A 259 -16.54 24.66 -12.66
N LEU A 260 -17.76 24.53 -12.14
CA LEU A 260 -18.73 25.62 -12.12
C LEU A 260 -18.42 26.55 -10.94
N PRO A 261 -18.27 27.87 -11.17
CA PRO A 261 -18.03 28.87 -10.13
C PRO A 261 -19.35 29.20 -9.39
N LEU A 262 -19.87 28.27 -8.61
CA LEU A 262 -21.08 28.45 -7.84
C LEU A 262 -20.82 29.35 -6.63
N PRO A 263 -21.74 30.31 -6.32
CA PRO A 263 -21.62 31.11 -5.12
C PRO A 263 -21.97 30.31 -3.86
N GLY A 264 -21.57 30.81 -2.68
CA GLY A 264 -21.96 30.25 -1.40
C GLY A 264 -20.99 29.24 -0.81
N CYS A 265 -21.44 28.00 -0.62
CA CYS A 265 -20.68 26.98 0.10
C CYS A 265 -19.70 26.14 -0.77
N TRP A 266 -19.54 26.51 -2.02
CA TRP A 266 -18.61 25.83 -2.94
C TRP A 266 -17.24 26.52 -3.03
N PRO A 267 -16.11 25.78 -3.04
CA PRO A 267 -16.01 24.32 -2.86
C PRO A 267 -16.34 23.88 -1.43
N ARG A 268 -16.99 22.74 -1.29
CA ARG A 268 -17.33 22.18 0.00
C ARG A 268 -16.16 21.36 0.55
N LEU A 269 -15.76 21.63 1.81
CA LEU A 269 -14.71 20.90 2.49
C LEU A 269 -15.33 19.77 3.31
N VAL A 270 -14.92 18.53 3.04
CA VAL A 270 -15.33 17.35 3.78
C VAL A 270 -14.19 16.91 4.68
N SER A 271 -14.40 17.02 5.99
CA SER A 271 -13.42 16.57 7.00
C SER A 271 -13.38 15.04 7.07
N THR A 272 -12.23 14.50 7.47
CA THR A 272 -11.96 13.05 7.53
C THR A 272 -11.86 12.61 8.99
N ASP A 273 -12.51 11.49 9.30
CA ASP A 273 -12.30 10.75 10.53
C ASP A 273 -11.69 9.38 10.25
N ALA A 274 -10.80 8.97 11.14
CA ALA A 274 -10.33 7.60 11.24
C ALA A 274 -11.20 6.85 12.26
N VAL A 275 -11.60 5.62 11.94
CA VAL A 275 -12.47 4.79 12.79
C VAL A 275 -11.90 3.38 12.91
N TRP A 276 -11.99 2.79 14.12
CA TRP A 276 -11.59 1.41 14.39
C TRP A 276 -12.38 0.84 15.58
N ARG A 277 -12.35 -0.45 15.78
CA ARG A 277 -13.05 -1.10 16.89
C ARG A 277 -12.32 -0.86 18.21
N LYS A 278 -13.06 -0.56 19.28
CA LYS A 278 -12.50 -0.38 20.65
C LYS A 278 -12.02 -1.70 21.26
N ASP A 279 -12.69 -2.81 20.93
CA ASP A 279 -12.36 -4.14 21.43
C ASP A 279 -11.22 -4.83 20.65
N ALA A 280 -10.76 -4.22 19.53
CA ALA A 280 -9.62 -4.66 18.75
C ALA A 280 -8.66 -3.46 18.58
N PRO A 281 -7.76 -3.23 19.57
CA PRO A 281 -6.83 -2.11 19.50
C PRO A 281 -5.93 -2.22 18.28
N LEU A 282 -5.56 -1.05 17.73
CA LEU A 282 -4.67 -0.97 16.58
C LEU A 282 -3.27 -1.46 16.96
N GLY A 283 -2.68 -2.28 16.13
CA GLY A 283 -1.28 -2.68 16.24
C GLY A 283 -0.31 -1.59 15.80
N PRO A 284 1.01 -1.82 15.98
CA PRO A 284 2.04 -0.83 15.69
C PRO A 284 2.04 -0.27 14.27
N ALA A 285 1.72 -1.08 13.27
CA ALA A 285 1.70 -0.64 11.88
C ALA A 285 0.49 0.24 11.58
N ALA A 286 -0.69 -0.13 12.10
CA ALA A 286 -1.90 0.68 11.98
C ALA A 286 -1.74 2.03 12.70
N LEU A 287 -1.17 2.04 13.91
CA LEU A 287 -0.88 3.27 14.66
C LEU A 287 0.11 4.15 13.92
N TRP A 288 1.18 3.57 13.37
CA TRP A 288 2.14 4.32 12.57
C TRP A 288 1.50 4.98 11.36
N LEU A 289 0.64 4.25 10.60
CA LEU A 289 -0.09 4.84 9.48
C LEU A 289 -1.01 5.97 9.92
N LEU A 290 -1.74 5.77 11.02
CA LEU A 290 -2.63 6.79 11.58
C LEU A 290 -1.88 8.08 11.93
N ASP A 291 -0.65 7.95 12.47
CA ASP A 291 0.21 9.09 12.77
C ASP A 291 0.75 9.77 11.49
N GLN A 292 1.03 8.99 10.42
CA GLN A 292 1.44 9.59 9.15
C GLN A 292 0.33 10.43 8.51
N PHE A 293 -0.93 10.05 8.66
CA PHE A 293 -2.07 10.86 8.19
C PHE A 293 -2.26 12.17 8.97
N GLN A 294 -1.60 12.34 10.11
CA GLN A 294 -1.63 13.59 10.88
C GLN A 294 -0.57 14.59 10.47
N LEU A 295 0.43 14.18 9.70
CA LEU A 295 1.44 15.09 9.20
C LEU A 295 0.84 15.93 8.06
N PRO A 296 1.08 17.25 8.02
CA PRO A 296 0.69 18.04 6.87
C PRO A 296 1.37 17.46 5.62
N ALA A 297 0.64 17.44 4.51
CA ALA A 297 1.24 17.08 3.22
C ALA A 297 2.44 18.02 2.95
N PRO A 298 3.58 17.48 2.50
CA PRO A 298 4.78 18.25 2.24
C PRO A 298 4.59 19.33 1.17
#